data_f5f873999956269c0f0949ba17d75a4b
#
_entry.id   f5f873999956269c0f0949ba17d75a4b
#
_cell.length_a   1.000
_cell.length_b   1.000
_cell.length_c   1.000
_cell.angle_alpha   90.00
_cell.angle_beta   90.00
_cell.angle_gamma   90.00
#
_symmetry.space_group_name_H-M   'P 1'
#
loop_
_entity.id
_entity.type
_entity.pdbx_description
1 polymer ?
#
loop_
_entity_poly.entity_id
_entity_poly.type
_entity_poly.pdbx_seq_one_letter_code
_entity_poly.pdbx_strand_id
1 'polypeptide(L)'
;MYPIVRREKLADKIYLMDVKAPRVAQYCEPGQFVIVKIDEEGERIPLTICDYNREEGTITIVFQTVGASTERMVSLQEGDAFEDFVGPLGCPSDLIHEDIEELKKKKILFVAGGVGTAPVYPQVKWLHEHGVDCDVIMGSRNKDLLILEDEMKKVATNLYVTTDDGSYGFKGTGTAQLQELWDNGKRYDHCVVIGPMIMMKFVCKLTKELGIPTVVSMNPIMVDGTGMCGACRLVVGDEVKFACVDGPEFDGHLVDFDQAMRRQAQYKTEEGRAMLKLQEGATHHGGCGNCNS
;
A
#
# COMPACT_ATOMS: atom_id res chain seq x y z
N MET A 1 -1.67 -14.99 -18.96
CA MET A 1 -2.80 -14.44 -18.17
C MET A 1 -2.75 -14.99 -16.75
N TYR A 2 -3.12 -14.18 -15.78
CA TYR A 2 -3.02 -14.46 -14.34
C TYR A 2 -4.42 -14.46 -13.74
N PRO A 3 -5.06 -15.64 -13.54
CA PRO A 3 -6.45 -15.73 -13.12
C PRO A 3 -6.65 -15.26 -11.69
N ILE A 4 -7.78 -14.57 -11.46
CA ILE A 4 -8.27 -14.14 -10.16
C ILE A 4 -9.02 -15.34 -9.56
N VAL A 5 -8.58 -15.81 -8.41
CA VAL A 5 -9.15 -16.98 -7.73
C VAL A 5 -10.05 -16.62 -6.55
N ARG A 6 -9.94 -15.39 -6.06
CA ARG A 6 -10.83 -14.80 -5.04
C ARG A 6 -10.95 -13.31 -5.26
N ARG A 7 -12.13 -12.77 -5.00
CA ARG A 7 -12.40 -11.35 -4.99
C ARG A 7 -13.30 -11.00 -3.81
N GLU A 8 -12.92 -9.97 -3.06
CA GLU A 8 -13.67 -9.52 -1.88
C GLU A 8 -13.73 -8.00 -1.82
N LYS A 9 -14.86 -7.45 -1.40
CA LYS A 9 -14.98 -6.03 -1.06
C LYS A 9 -14.73 -5.87 0.43
N LEU A 10 -13.59 -5.28 0.80
CA LEU A 10 -13.19 -5.07 2.21
C LEU A 10 -13.90 -3.86 2.83
N ALA A 11 -14.05 -2.79 2.06
CA ALA A 11 -14.69 -1.54 2.48
C ALA A 11 -15.26 -0.80 1.27
N ASP A 12 -15.85 0.39 1.48
CA ASP A 12 -16.26 1.19 0.33
C ASP A 12 -15.05 1.56 -0.52
N LYS A 13 -15.13 1.24 -1.82
CA LYS A 13 -14.06 1.45 -2.82
C LYS A 13 -12.74 0.72 -2.52
N ILE A 14 -12.70 -0.25 -1.62
CA ILE A 14 -11.51 -1.03 -1.33
C ILE A 14 -11.79 -2.51 -1.56
N TYR A 15 -10.95 -3.14 -2.37
CA TYR A 15 -11.10 -4.52 -2.83
C TYR A 15 -9.83 -5.31 -2.62
N LEU A 16 -10.01 -6.60 -2.35
CA LEU A 16 -8.97 -7.61 -2.28
C LEU A 16 -9.15 -8.58 -3.45
N MET A 17 -8.04 -8.99 -4.06
CA MET A 17 -7.99 -10.05 -5.04
C MET A 17 -6.83 -11.01 -4.75
N ASP A 18 -7.11 -12.32 -4.78
CA ASP A 18 -6.08 -13.34 -4.84
C ASP A 18 -5.88 -13.73 -6.29
N VAL A 19 -4.62 -13.64 -6.74
CA VAL A 19 -4.25 -13.85 -8.14
C VAL A 19 -3.30 -15.04 -8.24
N LYS A 20 -3.58 -15.96 -9.14
CA LYS A 20 -2.72 -17.13 -9.40
C LYS A 20 -1.46 -16.69 -10.14
N ALA A 21 -0.35 -16.57 -9.42
CA ALA A 21 0.95 -16.16 -9.92
C ALA A 21 2.08 -16.97 -9.25
N PRO A 22 2.22 -18.27 -9.54
CA PRO A 22 3.08 -19.20 -8.77
C PRO A 22 4.53 -18.76 -8.69
N ARG A 23 5.07 -18.20 -9.79
CA ARG A 23 6.47 -17.72 -9.80
C ARG A 23 6.67 -16.52 -8.90
N VAL A 24 5.70 -15.59 -8.87
CA VAL A 24 5.76 -14.44 -7.97
C VAL A 24 5.61 -14.90 -6.53
N ALA A 25 4.63 -15.75 -6.23
CA ALA A 25 4.39 -16.29 -4.89
C ALA A 25 5.59 -17.05 -4.32
N GLN A 26 6.34 -17.76 -5.18
CA GLN A 26 7.51 -18.53 -4.76
C GLN A 26 8.65 -17.64 -4.27
N TYR A 27 8.83 -16.45 -4.86
CA TYR A 27 10.02 -15.61 -4.64
C TYR A 27 9.75 -14.26 -3.99
N CYS A 28 8.48 -13.89 -3.79
CA CYS A 28 8.16 -12.63 -3.14
C CYS A 28 8.46 -12.64 -1.65
N GLU A 29 8.79 -11.45 -1.16
CA GLU A 29 9.08 -11.16 0.24
C GLU A 29 8.31 -9.91 0.69
N PRO A 30 8.06 -9.75 2.01
CA PRO A 30 7.40 -8.57 2.55
C PRO A 30 8.07 -7.26 2.11
N GLY A 31 7.27 -6.25 1.79
CA GLY A 31 7.74 -4.94 1.29
C GLY A 31 7.77 -4.83 -0.23
N GLN A 32 7.77 -5.95 -0.96
CA GLN A 32 7.76 -5.96 -2.42
C GLN A 32 6.36 -5.72 -3.01
N PHE A 33 6.32 -5.39 -4.29
CA PHE A 33 5.10 -5.10 -5.04
C PHE A 33 5.06 -5.83 -6.39
N VAL A 34 3.92 -5.74 -7.05
CA VAL A 34 3.72 -6.18 -8.42
C VAL A 34 3.22 -5.02 -9.27
N ILE A 35 3.42 -5.10 -10.58
CA ILE A 35 2.73 -4.26 -11.54
C ILE A 35 1.71 -5.12 -12.28
N VAL A 36 0.45 -4.70 -12.23
CA VAL A 36 -0.66 -5.36 -12.92
C VAL A 36 -1.10 -4.57 -14.14
N LYS A 37 -1.60 -5.26 -15.16
CA LYS A 37 -2.24 -4.69 -16.34
C LYS A 37 -3.49 -5.51 -16.67
N ILE A 38 -4.62 -4.86 -16.85
CA ILE A 38 -5.92 -5.53 -17.02
C ILE A 38 -6.00 -6.21 -18.39
N ASP A 39 -5.68 -5.47 -19.46
CA ASP A 39 -5.77 -5.87 -20.86
C ASP A 39 -4.76 -5.05 -21.71
N GLU A 40 -4.75 -5.28 -23.02
CA GLU A 40 -3.81 -4.60 -23.95
C GLU A 40 -3.84 -3.07 -23.86
N GLU A 41 -5.01 -2.48 -23.61
CA GLU A 41 -5.21 -1.03 -23.47
C GLU A 41 -5.06 -0.53 -22.02
N GLY A 42 -4.92 -1.45 -21.05
CA GLY A 42 -4.83 -1.15 -19.62
C GLY A 42 -3.55 -0.42 -19.23
N GLU A 43 -3.67 0.47 -18.26
CA GLU A 43 -2.50 1.08 -17.62
C GLU A 43 -1.78 0.06 -16.73
N ARG A 44 -0.51 0.30 -16.51
CA ARG A 44 0.33 -0.47 -15.58
C ARG A 44 0.19 0.13 -14.18
N ILE A 45 -0.31 -0.67 -13.24
CA ILE A 45 -0.66 -0.23 -11.88
C ILE A 45 0.26 -0.95 -10.88
N PRO A 46 1.07 -0.24 -10.10
CA PRO A 46 1.85 -0.82 -9.01
C PRO A 46 0.95 -1.10 -7.82
N LEU A 47 0.99 -2.32 -7.30
CA LEU A 47 0.25 -2.75 -6.11
C LEU A 47 1.18 -3.54 -5.20
N THR A 48 1.25 -3.14 -3.93
CA THR A 48 2.04 -3.87 -2.94
C THR A 48 1.43 -5.25 -2.69
N ILE A 49 2.28 -6.24 -2.52
CA ILE A 49 1.88 -7.59 -2.13
C ILE A 49 1.39 -7.53 -0.68
N CYS A 50 0.10 -7.81 -0.46
CA CYS A 50 -0.53 -7.82 0.85
C CYS A 50 -0.31 -9.13 1.58
N ASP A 51 -0.38 -10.24 0.86
CA ASP A 51 -0.10 -11.58 1.36
C ASP A 51 0.25 -12.52 0.20
N TYR A 52 0.71 -13.71 0.52
CA TYR A 52 1.04 -14.73 -0.49
C TYR A 52 0.89 -16.13 0.10
N ASN A 53 0.52 -17.07 -0.75
CA ASN A 53 0.50 -18.49 -0.44
C ASN A 53 1.39 -19.26 -1.44
N ARG A 54 2.54 -19.76 -0.97
CA ARG A 54 3.50 -20.46 -1.82
C ARG A 54 3.01 -21.82 -2.28
N GLU A 55 2.21 -22.53 -1.46
CA GLU A 55 1.66 -23.84 -1.80
C GLU A 55 0.58 -23.71 -2.88
N GLU A 56 -0.32 -22.77 -2.70
CA GLU A 56 -1.35 -22.49 -3.71
C GLU A 56 -0.81 -21.65 -4.87
N GLY A 57 0.34 -21.02 -4.75
CA GLY A 57 0.93 -20.15 -5.76
C GLY A 57 0.07 -18.91 -6.03
N THR A 58 -0.47 -18.29 -4.98
CA THR A 58 -1.31 -17.10 -5.06
C THR A 58 -0.66 -15.90 -4.41
N ILE A 59 -0.98 -14.73 -4.95
CA ILE A 59 -0.62 -13.41 -4.42
C ILE A 59 -1.90 -12.65 -4.09
N THR A 60 -1.96 -12.09 -2.89
CA THR A 60 -3.03 -11.21 -2.47
C THR A 60 -2.64 -9.76 -2.73
N ILE A 61 -3.46 -9.05 -3.48
CA ILE A 61 -3.37 -7.61 -3.70
C ILE A 61 -4.61 -6.91 -3.13
N VAL A 62 -4.41 -5.71 -2.57
CA VAL A 62 -5.49 -4.84 -2.09
C VAL A 62 -5.35 -3.49 -2.80
N PHE A 63 -6.44 -2.99 -3.33
CA PHE A 63 -6.45 -1.72 -4.03
C PHE A 63 -7.71 -0.90 -3.70
N GLN A 64 -7.55 0.41 -3.81
CA GLN A 64 -8.65 1.36 -3.71
C GLN A 64 -8.97 1.95 -5.08
N THR A 65 -10.25 2.12 -5.38
CA THR A 65 -10.68 2.80 -6.61
C THR A 65 -10.49 4.31 -6.46
N VAL A 66 -9.48 4.82 -7.15
CA VAL A 66 -9.11 6.24 -7.13
C VAL A 66 -9.04 6.87 -8.52
N GLY A 67 -9.07 6.06 -9.58
CA GLY A 67 -8.97 6.50 -10.98
C GLY A 67 -9.58 5.47 -11.93
N ALA A 68 -9.63 5.82 -13.23
CA ALA A 68 -10.29 5.02 -14.27
C ALA A 68 -9.80 3.57 -14.31
N SER A 69 -8.50 3.35 -14.18
CA SER A 69 -7.90 2.01 -14.23
C SER A 69 -8.34 1.14 -13.05
N THR A 70 -8.35 1.69 -11.82
CA THR A 70 -8.81 0.95 -10.64
C THR A 70 -10.32 0.76 -10.61
N GLU A 71 -11.12 1.68 -11.20
CA GLU A 71 -12.56 1.45 -11.44
C GLU A 71 -12.79 0.30 -12.45
N ARG A 72 -11.98 0.19 -13.51
CA ARG A 72 -12.03 -0.96 -14.44
C ARG A 72 -11.64 -2.26 -13.73
N MET A 73 -10.67 -2.26 -12.82
CA MET A 73 -10.31 -3.45 -12.04
C MET A 73 -11.50 -4.00 -11.24
N VAL A 74 -12.39 -3.14 -10.74
CA VAL A 74 -13.58 -3.58 -9.99
C VAL A 74 -14.53 -4.43 -10.84
N SER A 75 -14.53 -4.28 -12.17
CA SER A 75 -15.38 -5.09 -13.04
C SER A 75 -14.91 -6.55 -13.18
N LEU A 76 -13.62 -6.82 -12.90
CA LEU A 76 -13.08 -8.17 -12.93
C LEU A 76 -13.67 -9.03 -11.81
N GLN A 77 -14.02 -10.27 -12.13
CA GLN A 77 -14.61 -11.24 -11.22
C GLN A 77 -13.67 -12.44 -11.01
N GLU A 78 -14.03 -13.32 -10.10
CA GLU A 78 -13.38 -14.63 -9.99
C GLU A 78 -13.50 -15.40 -11.31
N GLY A 79 -12.39 -15.92 -11.79
CA GLY A 79 -12.26 -16.57 -13.10
C GLY A 79 -11.77 -15.66 -14.22
N ASP A 80 -11.91 -14.33 -14.08
CA ASP A 80 -11.24 -13.39 -14.98
C ASP A 80 -9.73 -13.38 -14.72
N ALA A 81 -8.94 -12.73 -15.57
CA ALA A 81 -7.50 -12.72 -15.44
C ALA A 81 -6.89 -11.37 -15.81
N PHE A 82 -5.81 -11.00 -15.11
CA PHE A 82 -4.92 -9.95 -15.57
C PHE A 82 -4.10 -10.41 -16.77
N GLU A 83 -3.87 -9.52 -17.72
CA GLU A 83 -2.98 -9.79 -18.84
C GLU A 83 -1.52 -9.88 -18.37
N ASP A 84 -1.07 -8.83 -17.65
CA ASP A 84 0.25 -8.81 -17.01
C ASP A 84 0.15 -8.79 -15.48
N PHE A 85 1.05 -9.54 -14.86
CA PHE A 85 1.28 -9.56 -13.41
C PHE A 85 2.78 -9.71 -13.17
N VAL A 86 3.47 -8.59 -13.20
CA VAL A 86 4.94 -8.53 -13.20
C VAL A 86 5.44 -8.38 -11.78
N GLY A 87 6.30 -9.28 -11.35
CA GLY A 87 6.89 -9.25 -10.02
C GLY A 87 7.64 -10.53 -9.64
N PRO A 88 8.14 -10.63 -8.40
CA PRO A 88 8.18 -9.54 -7.41
C PRO A 88 9.09 -8.39 -7.87
N LEU A 89 8.72 -7.16 -7.54
CA LEU A 89 9.44 -5.94 -7.85
C LEU A 89 9.79 -5.18 -6.57
N GLY A 90 10.80 -4.32 -6.65
CA GLY A 90 11.31 -3.58 -5.51
C GLY A 90 12.20 -4.41 -4.59
N CYS A 91 12.88 -3.73 -3.68
CA CYS A 91 13.61 -4.37 -2.60
C CYS A 91 12.63 -4.87 -1.53
N PRO A 92 12.85 -6.03 -0.93
CA PRO A 92 12.12 -6.44 0.26
C PRO A 92 12.44 -5.51 1.43
N SER A 93 11.61 -5.53 2.47
CA SER A 93 11.87 -4.75 3.70
C SER A 93 13.20 -5.16 4.34
N ASP A 94 14.00 -4.18 4.74
CA ASP A 94 15.28 -4.45 5.42
C ASP A 94 15.08 -5.26 6.71
N LEU A 95 13.94 -5.12 7.37
CA LEU A 95 13.62 -5.86 8.61
C LEU A 95 13.72 -7.37 8.45
N ILE A 96 13.36 -7.92 7.28
CA ILE A 96 13.40 -9.38 7.07
C ILE A 96 14.81 -9.93 6.86
N HIS A 97 15.78 -9.06 6.69
CA HIS A 97 17.20 -9.42 6.50
C HIS A 97 18.04 -9.14 7.76
N GLU A 98 17.45 -8.52 8.78
CA GLU A 98 18.14 -8.33 10.06
C GLU A 98 18.22 -9.64 10.85
N ASP A 99 19.17 -9.70 11.78
CA ASP A 99 19.28 -10.83 12.71
C ASP A 99 18.05 -10.88 13.62
N ILE A 100 17.39 -12.03 13.68
CA ILE A 100 16.14 -12.22 14.44
C ILE A 100 16.34 -11.95 15.94
N GLU A 101 17.46 -12.34 16.51
CA GLU A 101 17.72 -12.14 17.94
C GLU A 101 17.98 -10.67 18.26
N GLU A 102 18.50 -9.89 17.31
CA GLU A 102 18.61 -8.42 17.44
C GLU A 102 17.23 -7.75 17.24
N LEU A 103 16.39 -8.23 16.31
CA LEU A 103 15.03 -7.74 16.13
C LEU A 103 14.18 -7.94 17.38
N LYS A 104 14.28 -9.10 18.04
CA LYS A 104 13.55 -9.39 19.29
C LYS A 104 13.87 -8.41 20.44
N LYS A 105 14.98 -7.72 20.39
CA LYS A 105 15.37 -6.70 21.39
C LYS A 105 14.77 -5.34 21.08
N LYS A 106 14.37 -5.09 19.83
CA LYS A 106 13.83 -3.80 19.37
C LYS A 106 12.34 -3.69 19.68
N LYS A 107 11.92 -2.49 20.00
CA LYS A 107 10.50 -2.10 20.06
C LYS A 107 10.11 -1.49 18.73
N ILE A 108 9.44 -2.26 17.90
CA ILE A 108 9.09 -1.90 16.54
C ILE A 108 7.65 -1.39 16.50
N LEU A 109 7.45 -0.26 15.83
CA LEU A 109 6.13 0.34 15.59
C LEU A 109 5.84 0.38 14.09
N PHE A 110 4.65 -0.05 13.70
CA PHE A 110 4.10 0.22 12.38
C PHE A 110 2.99 1.27 12.47
N VAL A 111 2.96 2.20 11.51
CA VAL A 111 1.88 3.19 11.38
C VAL A 111 1.28 3.06 9.98
N ALA A 112 0.07 2.52 9.92
CA ALA A 112 -0.66 2.25 8.69
C ALA A 112 -1.79 3.27 8.49
N GLY A 113 -1.92 3.83 7.29
CA GLY A 113 -2.99 4.76 6.94
C GLY A 113 -3.88 4.27 5.81
N GLY A 114 -5.16 4.02 6.08
CA GLY A 114 -6.13 3.55 5.09
C GLY A 114 -5.69 2.26 4.40
N VAL A 115 -5.61 2.28 3.06
CA VAL A 115 -5.13 1.12 2.27
C VAL A 115 -3.67 0.74 2.60
N GLY A 116 -2.88 1.65 3.19
CA GLY A 116 -1.54 1.34 3.68
C GLY A 116 -1.48 0.24 4.75
N THR A 117 -2.62 -0.18 5.30
CA THR A 117 -2.71 -1.38 6.16
C THR A 117 -2.33 -2.65 5.39
N ALA A 118 -2.68 -2.74 4.11
CA ALA A 118 -2.40 -3.90 3.28
C ALA A 118 -0.88 -4.18 3.11
N PRO A 119 -0.02 -3.21 2.75
CA PRO A 119 1.43 -3.42 2.71
C PRO A 119 2.11 -3.58 4.08
N VAL A 120 1.49 -3.12 5.17
CA VAL A 120 2.00 -3.34 6.53
C VAL A 120 1.78 -4.79 6.97
N TYR A 121 0.65 -5.39 6.61
CA TYR A 121 0.27 -6.72 7.07
C TYR A 121 1.32 -7.81 6.82
N PRO A 122 1.90 -7.99 5.63
CA PRO A 122 2.88 -9.05 5.39
C PRO A 122 4.16 -8.89 6.21
N GLN A 123 4.57 -7.65 6.51
CA GLN A 123 5.75 -7.38 7.34
C GLN A 123 5.47 -7.75 8.80
N VAL A 124 4.34 -7.32 9.35
CA VAL A 124 3.92 -7.65 10.73
C VAL A 124 3.70 -9.15 10.88
N LYS A 125 3.07 -9.82 9.90
CA LYS A 125 2.88 -11.26 9.85
C LYS A 125 4.23 -12.00 9.89
N TRP A 126 5.19 -11.57 9.06
CA TRP A 126 6.52 -12.17 9.03
C TRP A 126 7.24 -12.03 10.39
N LEU A 127 7.20 -10.85 11.02
CA LEU A 127 7.78 -10.63 12.35
C LEU A 127 7.14 -11.54 13.39
N HIS A 128 5.81 -11.64 13.39
CA HIS A 128 5.07 -12.52 14.29
C HIS A 128 5.46 -13.99 14.12
N GLU A 129 5.55 -14.48 12.88
CA GLU A 129 5.97 -15.86 12.56
C GLU A 129 7.41 -16.18 13.02
N HIS A 130 8.26 -15.15 13.17
CA HIS A 130 9.62 -15.27 13.69
C HIS A 130 9.75 -14.92 15.18
N GLY A 131 8.63 -14.70 15.88
CA GLY A 131 8.59 -14.42 17.31
C GLY A 131 9.13 -13.03 17.68
N VAL A 132 9.00 -12.06 16.78
CA VAL A 132 9.36 -10.65 17.01
C VAL A 132 8.10 -9.85 17.31
N ASP A 133 8.09 -9.19 18.47
CA ASP A 133 6.98 -8.35 18.89
C ASP A 133 6.97 -7.00 18.16
N CYS A 134 5.79 -6.56 17.73
CA CYS A 134 5.60 -5.22 17.19
C CYS A 134 4.23 -4.63 17.54
N ASP A 135 4.21 -3.32 17.73
CA ASP A 135 2.99 -2.53 17.91
C ASP A 135 2.54 -1.97 16.54
N VAL A 136 1.23 -1.89 16.34
CA VAL A 136 0.66 -1.35 15.09
C VAL A 136 -0.37 -0.27 15.41
N ILE A 137 -0.23 0.91 14.78
CA ILE A 137 -1.26 1.93 14.72
C ILE A 137 -1.94 1.83 13.35
N MET A 138 -3.25 1.55 13.33
CA MET A 138 -4.09 1.56 12.14
C MET A 138 -4.97 2.80 12.14
N GLY A 139 -4.84 3.64 11.12
CA GLY A 139 -5.62 4.86 10.98
C GLY A 139 -6.54 4.85 9.76
N SER A 140 -7.75 5.35 9.90
CA SER A 140 -8.68 5.60 8.80
C SER A 140 -9.53 6.85 9.05
N ARG A 141 -10.29 7.30 8.05
CA ARG A 141 -11.21 8.43 8.22
C ARG A 141 -12.37 8.09 9.18
N ASN A 142 -12.89 6.89 9.07
CA ASN A 142 -13.99 6.37 9.89
C ASN A 142 -13.89 4.84 9.99
N LYS A 143 -14.76 4.26 10.83
CA LYS A 143 -14.82 2.81 11.09
C LYS A 143 -15.03 1.98 9.82
N ASP A 144 -15.89 2.45 8.89
CA ASP A 144 -16.29 1.68 7.71
C ASP A 144 -15.18 1.54 6.66
N LEU A 145 -14.10 2.32 6.81
CA LEU A 145 -12.91 2.27 5.95
C LEU A 145 -11.74 1.51 6.56
N LEU A 146 -11.90 0.94 7.75
CA LEU A 146 -10.90 0.04 8.34
C LEU A 146 -10.90 -1.29 7.59
N ILE A 147 -9.71 -1.78 7.25
CA ILE A 147 -9.52 -3.05 6.55
C ILE A 147 -8.52 -3.93 7.30
N LEU A 148 -8.65 -5.24 7.19
CA LEU A 148 -7.73 -6.23 7.76
C LEU A 148 -7.51 -6.09 9.29
N GLU A 149 -8.50 -5.55 10.03
CA GLU A 149 -8.37 -5.37 11.48
C GLU A 149 -8.26 -6.72 12.20
N ASP A 150 -9.08 -7.70 11.80
CA ASP A 150 -9.10 -9.01 12.44
C ASP A 150 -7.84 -9.83 12.10
N GLU A 151 -7.30 -9.68 10.90
CA GLU A 151 -6.03 -10.26 10.49
C GLU A 151 -4.87 -9.63 11.28
N MET A 152 -4.85 -8.31 11.37
CA MET A 152 -3.80 -7.57 12.08
C MET A 152 -3.81 -7.87 13.59
N LYS A 153 -4.98 -8.05 14.20
CA LYS A 153 -5.11 -8.46 15.62
C LYS A 153 -4.44 -9.79 15.94
N LYS A 154 -4.36 -10.68 14.96
CA LYS A 154 -3.75 -12.01 15.15
C LYS A 154 -2.23 -11.97 15.16
N VAL A 155 -1.64 -10.95 14.53
CA VAL A 155 -0.19 -10.88 14.30
C VAL A 155 0.50 -9.71 15.00
N ALA A 156 -0.21 -8.64 15.35
CA ALA A 156 0.33 -7.52 16.12
C ALA A 156 0.35 -7.84 17.63
N THR A 157 1.40 -7.46 18.33
CA THR A 157 1.48 -7.57 19.80
C THR A 157 0.47 -6.61 20.44
N ASN A 158 0.43 -5.35 19.99
CA ASN A 158 -0.60 -4.40 20.37
C ASN A 158 -1.12 -3.71 19.10
N LEU A 159 -2.44 -3.65 18.95
CA LEU A 159 -3.11 -2.94 17.86
C LEU A 159 -3.84 -1.72 18.40
N TYR A 160 -3.48 -0.54 17.92
CA TYR A 160 -4.10 0.74 18.22
C TYR A 160 -4.86 1.22 17.00
N VAL A 161 -6.18 1.29 17.10
CA VAL A 161 -7.03 1.76 16.00
C VAL A 161 -7.40 3.21 16.20
N THR A 162 -7.27 4.03 15.14
CA THR A 162 -7.64 5.43 15.15
C THR A 162 -8.63 5.74 14.03
N THR A 163 -9.58 6.65 14.29
CA THR A 163 -10.45 7.21 13.26
C THR A 163 -10.51 8.73 13.39
N ASP A 164 -10.40 9.44 12.26
CA ASP A 164 -10.38 10.90 12.25
C ASP A 164 -11.68 11.48 12.84
N ASP A 165 -12.83 10.84 12.55
CA ASP A 165 -14.15 11.27 13.04
C ASP A 165 -14.48 10.78 14.46
N GLY A 166 -13.70 9.83 14.99
CA GLY A 166 -13.91 9.21 16.30
C GLY A 166 -15.03 8.16 16.32
N SER A 167 -15.41 7.63 15.17
CA SER A 167 -16.43 6.58 15.07
C SER A 167 -16.00 5.24 15.66
N TYR A 168 -14.67 5.03 15.81
CA TYR A 168 -14.11 3.82 16.41
C TYR A 168 -12.66 4.06 16.89
N GLY A 169 -12.29 3.42 18.02
CA GLY A 169 -10.97 3.52 18.60
C GLY A 169 -10.62 4.92 19.10
N PHE A 170 -9.37 5.31 18.94
CA PHE A 170 -8.91 6.65 19.30
C PHE A 170 -9.40 7.69 18.29
N LYS A 171 -9.94 8.80 18.77
CA LYS A 171 -10.37 9.91 17.91
C LYS A 171 -9.17 10.77 17.52
N GLY A 172 -8.72 10.67 16.28
CA GLY A 172 -7.60 11.43 15.78
C GLY A 172 -6.80 10.69 14.71
N THR A 173 -5.68 11.28 14.33
CA THR A 173 -4.77 10.72 13.33
C THR A 173 -3.78 9.73 13.95
N GLY A 174 -3.16 8.88 13.13
CA GLY A 174 -2.07 8.00 13.57
C GLY A 174 -0.90 8.76 14.21
N THR A 175 -0.62 10.00 13.74
CA THR A 175 0.38 10.89 14.34
C THR A 175 0.02 11.28 15.78
N ALA A 176 -1.26 11.62 16.02
CA ALA A 176 -1.75 11.97 17.34
C ALA A 176 -1.72 10.77 18.31
N GLN A 177 -2.08 9.58 17.81
CA GLN A 177 -1.99 8.35 18.59
C GLN A 177 -0.55 8.00 18.96
N LEU A 178 0.40 8.17 18.04
CA LEU A 178 1.81 7.97 18.33
C LEU A 178 2.30 8.93 19.44
N GLN A 179 1.91 10.21 19.35
CA GLN A 179 2.25 11.21 20.37
C GLN A 179 1.67 10.81 21.75
N GLU A 180 0.40 10.39 21.80
CA GLU A 180 -0.22 9.93 23.05
C GLU A 180 0.48 8.70 23.63
N LEU A 181 0.81 7.71 22.81
CA LEU A 181 1.58 6.56 23.26
C LEU A 181 2.95 6.96 23.83
N TRP A 182 3.62 7.90 23.19
CA TRP A 182 4.90 8.43 23.66
C TRP A 182 4.76 9.16 25.01
N ASP A 183 3.75 10.01 25.16
CA ASP A 183 3.46 10.77 26.39
C ASP A 183 3.09 9.83 27.55
N ASN A 184 2.47 8.70 27.23
CA ASN A 184 2.16 7.62 28.17
C ASN A 184 3.34 6.66 28.45
N GLY A 185 4.56 7.01 28.01
CA GLY A 185 5.79 6.30 28.34
C GLY A 185 6.18 5.17 27.39
N LYS A 186 5.42 4.92 26.30
CA LYS A 186 5.87 4.00 25.25
C LYS A 186 7.12 4.56 24.56
N ARG A 187 8.04 3.68 24.20
CA ARG A 187 9.28 4.03 23.47
C ARG A 187 9.48 3.02 22.35
N TYR A 188 9.97 3.48 21.21
CA TYR A 188 10.20 2.67 20.03
C TYR A 188 11.61 2.89 19.50
N ASP A 189 12.23 1.82 19.04
CA ASP A 189 13.58 1.81 18.48
C ASP A 189 13.56 1.88 16.94
N HIS A 190 12.41 1.56 16.34
CA HIS A 190 12.21 1.58 14.90
C HIS A 190 10.74 1.83 14.58
N CYS A 191 10.49 2.61 13.53
CA CYS A 191 9.14 2.88 13.03
C CYS A 191 9.06 2.65 11.52
N VAL A 192 8.02 1.95 11.07
CA VAL A 192 7.69 1.80 9.64
C VAL A 192 6.35 2.48 9.38
N VAL A 193 6.31 3.37 8.39
CA VAL A 193 5.10 4.16 8.09
C VAL A 193 4.66 3.95 6.66
N ILE A 194 3.44 3.49 6.45
CA ILE A 194 2.88 3.22 5.13
C ILE A 194 1.47 3.81 5.01
N GLY A 195 1.26 4.66 4.02
CA GLY A 195 -0.04 5.29 3.77
C GLY A 195 0.05 6.48 2.83
N PRO A 196 -0.90 7.41 2.89
CA PRO A 196 -0.85 8.64 2.10
C PRO A 196 0.42 9.45 2.38
N MET A 197 1.06 10.00 1.33
CA MET A 197 2.33 10.73 1.47
C MET A 197 2.28 11.84 2.52
N ILE A 198 1.15 12.55 2.61
CA ILE A 198 0.96 13.61 3.61
C ILE A 198 0.99 13.05 5.04
N MET A 199 0.40 11.86 5.28
CA MET A 199 0.44 11.20 6.58
C MET A 199 1.88 10.79 6.92
N MET A 200 2.58 10.13 5.98
CA MET A 200 3.98 9.73 6.15
C MET A 200 4.86 10.92 6.50
N LYS A 201 4.70 12.05 5.80
CA LYS A 201 5.42 13.31 6.09
C LYS A 201 5.24 13.76 7.53
N PHE A 202 3.99 13.79 8.04
CA PHE A 202 3.73 14.25 9.41
C PHE A 202 4.21 13.26 10.47
N VAL A 203 4.07 11.95 10.23
CA VAL A 203 4.63 10.95 11.15
C VAL A 203 6.16 11.05 11.18
N CYS A 204 6.84 11.17 10.03
CA CYS A 204 8.29 11.34 9.97
C CYS A 204 8.76 12.61 10.67
N LYS A 205 7.99 13.71 10.58
CA LYS A 205 8.31 14.93 11.33
C LYS A 205 8.30 14.66 12.84
N LEU A 206 7.24 14.02 13.34
CA LEU A 206 7.13 13.67 14.75
C LEU A 206 8.23 12.69 15.20
N THR A 207 8.44 11.60 14.46
CA THR A 207 9.45 10.59 14.82
C THR A 207 10.86 11.16 14.81
N LYS A 208 11.15 12.15 13.95
CA LYS A 208 12.43 12.87 13.95
C LYS A 208 12.62 13.67 15.23
N GLU A 209 11.58 14.37 15.72
CA GLU A 209 11.59 15.10 16.98
C GLU A 209 11.75 14.15 18.19
N LEU A 210 11.17 12.96 18.10
CA LEU A 210 11.24 11.91 19.14
C LEU A 210 12.51 11.05 19.06
N GLY A 211 13.32 11.22 18.01
CA GLY A 211 14.55 10.45 17.82
C GLY A 211 14.32 8.98 17.43
N ILE A 212 13.20 8.66 16.79
CA ILE A 212 12.85 7.30 16.36
C ILE A 212 13.26 7.12 14.88
N PRO A 213 14.24 6.26 14.56
CA PRO A 213 14.55 5.88 13.18
C PRO A 213 13.30 5.41 12.45
N THR A 214 13.03 5.98 11.27
CA THR A 214 11.74 5.77 10.59
C THR A 214 11.94 5.46 9.12
N VAL A 215 11.35 4.34 8.69
CA VAL A 215 11.27 3.92 7.29
C VAL A 215 9.87 4.23 6.75
N VAL A 216 9.80 4.68 5.50
CA VAL A 216 8.54 4.90 4.78
C VAL A 216 8.51 4.07 3.51
N SER A 217 7.37 3.46 3.20
CA SER A 217 7.17 2.81 1.90
C SER A 217 6.51 3.81 0.94
N MET A 218 7.28 4.28 -0.04
CA MET A 218 6.88 5.32 -0.97
C MET A 218 6.03 4.77 -2.12
N ASN A 219 5.01 5.50 -2.49
CA ASN A 219 4.04 5.15 -3.53
C ASN A 219 3.96 6.18 -4.67
N PRO A 220 5.09 6.54 -5.33
CA PRO A 220 5.08 7.43 -6.48
C PRO A 220 4.43 6.75 -7.70
N ILE A 221 4.18 7.54 -8.75
CA ILE A 221 3.77 7.01 -10.05
C ILE A 221 4.86 6.05 -10.56
N MET A 222 4.46 4.83 -10.91
CA MET A 222 5.34 3.83 -11.52
C MET A 222 4.71 3.34 -12.83
N VAL A 223 5.55 3.09 -13.84
CA VAL A 223 5.11 2.60 -15.15
C VAL A 223 5.82 1.30 -15.49
N ASP A 224 7.14 1.32 -15.53
CA ASP A 224 7.97 0.22 -15.95
C ASP A 224 8.28 -0.77 -14.81
N GLY A 225 8.68 -0.27 -13.65
CA GLY A 225 9.00 -1.09 -12.47
C GLY A 225 10.42 -1.66 -12.44
N THR A 226 11.25 -1.39 -13.45
CA THR A 226 12.62 -1.91 -13.57
C THR A 226 13.72 -0.84 -13.56
N GLY A 227 13.35 0.41 -13.22
CA GLY A 227 14.29 1.54 -13.13
C GLY A 227 14.58 2.26 -14.45
N MET A 228 14.01 1.82 -15.58
CA MET A 228 14.33 2.37 -16.89
C MET A 228 13.63 3.70 -17.20
N CYS A 229 12.35 3.83 -16.87
CA CYS A 229 11.53 4.98 -17.26
C CYS A 229 11.72 6.23 -16.40
N GLY A 230 12.23 6.09 -15.17
CA GLY A 230 12.43 7.20 -14.22
C GLY A 230 11.16 7.86 -13.70
N ALA A 231 9.97 7.28 -13.93
CA ALA A 231 8.69 7.83 -13.46
C ALA A 231 8.63 7.91 -11.93
N CYS A 232 9.16 6.91 -11.24
CA CYS A 232 9.12 6.74 -9.79
C CYS A 232 10.28 7.42 -9.04
N ARG A 233 11.01 8.35 -9.69
CA ARG A 233 12.16 9.00 -9.03
C ARG A 233 11.73 9.87 -7.86
N LEU A 234 12.51 9.80 -6.80
CA LEU A 234 12.40 10.54 -5.55
C LEU A 234 13.73 11.20 -5.22
N VAL A 235 13.71 12.22 -4.38
CA VAL A 235 14.90 12.76 -3.72
C VAL A 235 14.93 12.25 -2.28
N VAL A 236 16.01 11.56 -1.93
CA VAL A 236 16.25 11.02 -0.59
C VAL A 236 17.63 11.53 -0.14
N GLY A 237 17.66 12.42 0.84
CA GLY A 237 18.87 13.20 1.15
C GLY A 237 19.30 14.03 -0.07
N ASP A 238 20.54 13.85 -0.49
CA ASP A 238 21.13 14.56 -1.63
C ASP A 238 21.11 13.72 -2.93
N GLU A 239 20.45 12.54 -2.91
CA GLU A 239 20.46 11.59 -4.02
C GLU A 239 19.10 11.44 -4.69
N VAL A 240 19.12 11.18 -5.99
CA VAL A 240 17.94 10.73 -6.74
C VAL A 240 17.87 9.22 -6.67
N LYS A 241 16.75 8.70 -6.16
CA LYS A 241 16.45 7.27 -6.07
C LYS A 241 15.24 6.92 -6.94
N PHE A 242 15.17 5.67 -7.38
CA PHE A 242 14.03 5.12 -8.11
C PHE A 242 13.29 4.13 -7.22
N ALA A 243 12.08 4.49 -6.78
CA ALA A 243 11.33 3.67 -5.82
C ALA A 243 11.10 2.23 -6.28
N CYS A 244 11.09 1.95 -7.57
CA CYS A 244 10.87 0.60 -8.08
C CYS A 244 12.09 -0.34 -8.03
N VAL A 245 13.31 0.19 -7.85
CA VAL A 245 14.55 -0.60 -7.80
C VAL A 245 15.43 -0.31 -6.59
N ASP A 246 15.40 0.95 -6.07
CA ASP A 246 16.14 1.33 -4.86
C ASP A 246 15.28 1.23 -3.59
N GLY A 247 13.96 1.08 -3.75
CA GLY A 247 12.95 1.01 -2.70
C GLY A 247 11.96 -0.13 -2.94
N PRO A 248 10.72 -0.01 -2.50
CA PRO A 248 9.97 1.24 -2.18
C PRO A 248 10.24 1.85 -0.81
N GLU A 249 10.98 1.18 0.06
CA GLU A 249 11.26 1.64 1.41
C GLU A 249 12.51 2.54 1.45
N PHE A 250 12.41 3.65 2.20
CA PHE A 250 13.48 4.65 2.36
C PHE A 250 13.49 5.23 3.76
N ASP A 251 14.63 5.79 4.20
CA ASP A 251 14.69 6.61 5.40
C ASP A 251 13.74 7.81 5.28
N GLY A 252 12.66 7.77 6.06
CA GLY A 252 11.60 8.78 6.03
C GLY A 252 12.06 10.17 6.46
N HIS A 253 13.16 10.27 7.20
CA HIS A 253 13.72 11.56 7.60
C HIS A 253 14.56 12.24 6.50
N LEU A 254 14.85 11.51 5.42
CA LEU A 254 15.63 12.00 4.27
C LEU A 254 14.79 12.22 3.02
N VAL A 255 13.56 11.69 2.96
CA VAL A 255 12.67 11.83 1.80
C VAL A 255 12.18 13.28 1.63
N ASP A 256 12.34 13.85 0.43
CA ASP A 256 11.66 15.11 0.03
C ASP A 256 10.20 14.82 -0.35
N PHE A 257 9.34 14.80 0.67
CA PHE A 257 7.89 14.57 0.49
C PHE A 257 7.22 15.66 -0.36
N ASP A 258 7.69 16.90 -0.30
CA ASP A 258 7.08 18.00 -1.06
C ASP A 258 7.34 17.84 -2.56
N GLN A 259 8.55 17.43 -2.94
CA GLN A 259 8.87 17.08 -4.31
C GLN A 259 8.08 15.84 -4.76
N ALA A 260 8.01 14.78 -3.94
CA ALA A 260 7.27 13.58 -4.25
C ALA A 260 5.77 13.84 -4.49
N MET A 261 5.12 14.63 -3.62
CA MET A 261 3.71 15.02 -3.79
C MET A 261 3.46 15.87 -5.04
N ARG A 262 4.36 16.81 -5.37
CA ARG A 262 4.27 17.59 -6.63
C ARG A 262 4.35 16.67 -7.85
N ARG A 263 5.23 15.67 -7.82
CA ARG A 263 5.35 14.69 -8.91
C ARG A 263 4.12 13.79 -9.04
N GLN A 264 3.56 13.35 -7.91
CA GLN A 264 2.34 12.55 -7.91
C GLN A 264 1.14 13.29 -8.53
N ALA A 265 1.14 14.61 -8.48
CA ALA A 265 0.07 15.43 -9.02
C ALA A 265 0.21 15.78 -10.52
N GLN A 266 1.28 15.34 -11.20
CA GLN A 266 1.62 15.85 -12.56
C GLN A 266 0.64 15.38 -13.65
N TYR A 267 -0.12 14.29 -13.46
CA TYR A 267 -1.06 13.74 -14.45
C TYR A 267 -2.53 13.90 -14.05
N LYS A 268 -2.85 14.75 -13.08
CA LYS A 268 -4.24 14.94 -12.61
C LYS A 268 -5.24 15.31 -13.71
N THR A 269 -4.79 16.08 -14.71
CA THR A 269 -5.64 16.47 -15.85
C THR A 269 -5.98 15.27 -16.73
N GLU A 270 -5.00 14.42 -17.01
CA GLU A 270 -5.12 13.21 -17.82
C GLU A 270 -5.99 12.18 -17.10
N GLU A 271 -5.77 11.99 -15.80
CA GLU A 271 -6.58 11.13 -14.93
C GLU A 271 -8.05 11.59 -14.90
N GLY A 272 -8.29 12.90 -14.78
CA GLY A 272 -9.64 13.46 -14.84
C GLY A 272 -10.33 13.22 -16.19
N ARG A 273 -9.60 13.36 -17.30
CA ARG A 273 -10.13 13.05 -18.65
C ARG A 273 -10.44 11.55 -18.83
N ALA A 274 -9.59 10.67 -18.31
CA ALA A 274 -9.82 9.23 -18.35
C ALA A 274 -11.08 8.83 -17.57
N MET A 275 -11.28 9.43 -16.39
CA MET A 275 -12.51 9.22 -15.60
C MET A 275 -13.76 9.70 -16.33
N LEU A 276 -13.74 10.87 -16.98
CA LEU A 276 -14.87 11.39 -17.75
C LEU A 276 -15.22 10.45 -18.90
N LYS A 277 -14.23 9.97 -19.66
CA LYS A 277 -14.46 8.99 -20.74
C LYS A 277 -15.09 7.69 -20.23
N LEU A 278 -14.65 7.19 -19.07
CA LEU A 278 -15.23 6.00 -18.46
C LEU A 278 -16.71 6.22 -18.09
N GLN A 279 -17.04 7.38 -17.54
CA GLN A 279 -18.41 7.75 -17.17
C GLN A 279 -19.31 7.94 -18.41
N GLU A 280 -18.82 8.60 -19.45
CA GLU A 280 -19.53 8.78 -20.72
C GLU A 280 -19.80 7.44 -21.41
N GLY A 281 -18.82 6.53 -21.44
CA GLY A 281 -19.00 5.17 -21.97
C GLY A 281 -20.06 4.37 -21.23
N ALA A 282 -20.18 4.56 -19.91
CA ALA A 282 -21.23 3.92 -19.11
C ALA A 282 -22.64 4.50 -19.38
N THR A 283 -22.74 5.75 -19.84
CA THR A 283 -24.04 6.39 -20.17
C THR A 283 -24.56 6.07 -21.57
N HIS A 284 -23.68 5.68 -22.52
CA HIS A 284 -24.08 5.35 -23.89
C HIS A 284 -24.65 3.93 -24.09
N HIS A 285 -24.75 3.10 -23.06
CA HIS A 285 -25.49 1.82 -23.10
C HIS A 285 -26.98 1.96 -22.88
N GLY A 286 -27.52 3.17 -22.79
CA GLY A 286 -28.97 3.47 -22.87
C GLY A 286 -29.39 3.75 -24.31
N GLY A 287 -29.89 2.73 -25.02
CA GLY A 287 -30.13 2.73 -26.42
C GLY A 287 -30.91 3.92 -26.98
N CYS A 288 -30.42 4.53 -28.03
CA CYS A 288 -31.23 5.07 -29.12
C CYS A 288 -31.62 3.94 -30.04
N GLY A 289 -32.69 3.20 -29.67
CA GLY A 289 -33.48 2.47 -30.65
C GLY A 289 -34.24 3.46 -31.52
N ASN A 290 -34.12 3.27 -32.84
CA ASN A 290 -34.88 3.92 -33.94
C ASN A 290 -34.46 5.36 -34.34
N CYS A 291 -33.55 5.43 -35.29
CA CYS A 291 -33.65 6.35 -36.42
C CYS A 291 -33.50 5.54 -37.72
N ASN A 292 -34.59 4.88 -38.13
CA ASN A 292 -34.82 4.52 -39.52
C ASN A 292 -35.90 5.48 -40.04
N SER A 293 -35.54 6.41 -40.90
CA SER A 293 -36.31 6.93 -42.02
C SER A 293 -35.40 7.76 -42.91
#